data_797814f18bdeb667945310059eb6ea1d
#
_entry.id   797814f18bdeb667945310059eb6ea1d
#
_cell.length_a   1.000
_cell.length_b   1.000
_cell.length_c   1.000
_cell.angle_alpha   90.00
_cell.angle_beta   90.00
_cell.angle_gamma   90.00
#
_symmetry.space_group_name_H-M   'P 1'
#
loop_
_entity.id
_entity.type
_entity.pdbx_description
1 polymer ?
#
loop_
_entity_poly.entity_id
_entity_poly.type
_entity_poly.pdbx_seq_one_letter_code
_entity_poly.pdbx_strand_id
1 'polypeptide(L)'
;SRLGNSMKRLNEPNMITIFIGIFLGILLGSIPLSIPGMSSSMKLGLAGGPLVVAILIGRFGHKMKLVTYTSTSASLMLREIGICLFLASVGIEAGGNFVDTVFSDDGLLWVLWGFFITIIPMLVIGIISRWYYKLNYFTIMGLLSGSMTDPPALAYANKVSGNDAPAVAYSTVYPLTMFLRVLTAQLLILIFI
;
A
#
# COMPACT_ATOMS: atom_id res chain seq x y z
N SER A 1 -28.07 35.29 -7.82
CA SER A 1 -27.00 34.90 -6.90
C SER A 1 -27.16 33.46 -6.37
N ARG A 2 -27.10 32.47 -7.26
CA ARG A 2 -27.10 31.05 -6.89
C ARG A 2 -25.71 30.38 -7.01
N LEU A 3 -24.68 31.17 -7.20
CA LEU A 3 -23.28 30.69 -7.34
C LEU A 3 -22.42 30.92 -6.08
N GLY A 4 -23.04 31.24 -4.96
CA GLY A 4 -22.36 31.57 -3.72
C GLY A 4 -22.10 30.40 -2.77
N ASN A 5 -21.68 29.26 -3.31
CA ASN A 5 -21.31 28.18 -2.40
C ASN A 5 -20.04 27.47 -2.92
N SER A 6 -19.11 28.06 -3.04
CA SER A 6 -18.16 28.49 -2.29
C SER A 6 -16.98 27.61 -1.91
N MET A 7 -15.86 28.14 -2.16
CA MET A 7 -14.52 27.71 -1.72
C MET A 7 -14.47 27.21 -0.27
N LYS A 8 -15.34 27.72 0.60
CA LYS A 8 -15.34 27.35 2.03
C LYS A 8 -15.77 25.91 2.29
N ARG A 9 -16.69 25.34 1.50
CA ARG A 9 -17.10 23.92 1.60
C ARG A 9 -16.09 22.97 0.94
N LEU A 10 -15.30 23.46 0.01
CA LEU A 10 -14.23 22.66 -0.63
C LEU A 10 -13.00 22.51 0.25
N ASN A 11 -12.85 23.34 1.27
CA ASN A 11 -11.71 23.29 2.19
C ASN A 11 -11.96 22.45 3.45
N GLU A 12 -13.18 22.01 3.71
CA GLU A 12 -13.48 21.13 4.85
C GLU A 12 -13.29 19.67 4.43
N PRO A 13 -12.33 18.96 5.04
CA PRO A 13 -12.10 17.54 4.73
C PRO A 13 -13.32 16.71 5.14
N ASN A 14 -13.88 15.95 4.22
CA ASN A 14 -15.00 15.07 4.52
C ASN A 14 -14.50 13.77 5.17
N MET A 15 -14.30 13.81 6.49
CA MET A 15 -13.85 12.67 7.28
C MET A 15 -14.83 11.50 7.24
N ILE A 16 -16.14 11.78 7.13
CA ILE A 16 -17.20 10.76 7.17
C ILE A 16 -17.01 9.77 6.01
N THR A 17 -16.76 10.24 4.80
CA THR A 17 -16.54 9.37 3.64
C THR A 17 -15.30 8.49 3.81
N ILE A 18 -14.24 9.03 4.41
CA ILE A 18 -13.01 8.27 4.67
C ILE A 18 -13.28 7.15 5.68
N PHE A 19 -13.93 7.45 6.79
CA PHE A 19 -14.25 6.44 7.81
C PHE A 19 -15.24 5.38 7.31
N ILE A 20 -16.24 5.77 6.52
CA ILE A 20 -17.14 4.81 5.86
C ILE A 20 -16.33 3.91 4.92
N GLY A 21 -15.41 4.47 4.15
CA GLY A 21 -14.54 3.70 3.26
C GLY A 21 -13.67 2.69 4.01
N ILE A 22 -13.07 3.10 5.13
CA ILE A 22 -12.27 2.22 6.00
C ILE A 22 -13.16 1.11 6.58
N PHE A 23 -14.32 1.45 7.12
CA PHE A 23 -15.26 0.49 7.72
C PHE A 23 -15.72 -0.56 6.71
N LEU A 24 -16.18 -0.14 5.53
CA LEU A 24 -16.57 -1.04 4.46
C LEU A 24 -15.39 -1.88 3.96
N GLY A 25 -14.20 -1.30 3.95
CA GLY A 25 -12.97 -1.99 3.60
C GLY A 25 -12.61 -3.10 4.57
N ILE A 26 -12.70 -2.85 5.87
CA ILE A 26 -12.49 -3.86 6.92
C ILE A 26 -13.53 -4.97 6.80
N LEU A 27 -14.79 -4.64 6.60
CA LEU A 27 -15.84 -5.62 6.37
C LEU A 27 -15.54 -6.50 5.17
N LEU A 28 -15.22 -5.89 4.01
CA LEU A 28 -14.87 -6.63 2.79
C LEU A 28 -13.63 -7.51 2.99
N GLY A 29 -12.61 -6.97 3.65
CA GLY A 29 -11.36 -7.69 3.93
C GLY A 29 -11.51 -8.87 4.89
N SER A 30 -12.54 -8.83 5.74
CA SER A 30 -12.83 -9.88 6.72
C SER A 30 -13.69 -11.02 6.15
N ILE A 31 -14.31 -10.84 4.99
CA ILE A 31 -15.14 -11.86 4.36
C ILE A 31 -14.27 -13.05 3.92
N PRO A 32 -14.52 -14.26 4.43
CA PRO A 32 -13.83 -15.45 3.95
C PRO A 32 -14.34 -15.82 2.56
N LEU A 33 -13.46 -15.80 1.58
CA LEU A 33 -13.73 -16.28 0.23
C LEU A 33 -13.44 -17.78 0.18
N SER A 34 -14.46 -18.60 0.24
CA SER A 34 -14.32 -20.05 0.07
C SER A 34 -14.34 -20.39 -1.41
N ILE A 35 -13.21 -20.86 -1.91
CA ILE A 35 -13.08 -21.36 -3.27
C ILE A 35 -13.29 -22.89 -3.23
N PRO A 36 -14.22 -23.45 -4.04
CA PRO A 36 -14.40 -24.89 -4.09
C PRO A 36 -13.10 -25.62 -4.43
N GLY A 37 -12.70 -26.57 -3.58
CA GLY A 37 -11.45 -27.33 -3.73
C GLY A 37 -10.29 -26.86 -2.84
N MET A 38 -10.47 -25.79 -2.05
CA MET A 38 -9.47 -25.32 -1.08
C MET A 38 -9.87 -25.71 0.34
N SER A 39 -8.90 -26.23 1.11
CA SER A 39 -9.09 -26.60 2.53
C SER A 39 -9.14 -25.40 3.47
N SER A 40 -8.66 -24.23 3.04
CA SER A 40 -8.68 -23.00 3.82
C SER A 40 -9.38 -21.85 3.08
N SER A 41 -10.12 -21.01 3.83
CA SER A 41 -10.79 -19.83 3.27
C SER A 41 -9.78 -18.70 3.07
N MET A 42 -9.73 -18.14 1.86
CA MET A 42 -8.92 -16.96 1.57
C MET A 42 -9.64 -15.69 2.04
N LYS A 43 -8.88 -14.72 2.57
CA LYS A 43 -9.40 -13.39 2.96
C LYS A 43 -8.55 -12.33 2.29
N LEU A 44 -9.18 -11.24 1.82
CA LEU A 44 -8.45 -10.07 1.33
C LEU A 44 -7.60 -9.39 2.43
N GLY A 45 -7.94 -9.64 3.68
CA GLY A 45 -7.25 -9.11 4.84
C GLY A 45 -7.54 -7.63 5.10
N LEU A 46 -7.02 -7.16 6.25
CA LEU A 46 -7.23 -5.78 6.71
C LEU A 46 -6.53 -4.72 5.84
N ALA A 47 -5.58 -5.11 5.00
CA ALA A 47 -4.90 -4.21 4.07
C ALA A 47 -5.58 -4.20 2.69
N GLY A 48 -5.92 -5.38 2.15
CA GLY A 48 -6.51 -5.51 0.81
C GLY A 48 -7.94 -5.00 0.72
N GLY A 49 -8.77 -5.25 1.74
CA GLY A 49 -10.16 -4.82 1.77
C GLY A 49 -10.33 -3.31 1.64
N PRO A 50 -9.73 -2.49 2.52
CA PRO A 50 -9.79 -1.03 2.44
C PRO A 50 -9.23 -0.48 1.13
N LEU A 51 -8.18 -1.08 0.58
CA LEU A 51 -7.61 -0.66 -0.70
C LEU A 51 -8.63 -0.83 -1.84
N VAL A 52 -9.26 -2.01 -1.95
CA VAL A 52 -10.28 -2.28 -2.98
C VAL A 52 -11.46 -1.33 -2.84
N VAL A 53 -11.97 -1.13 -1.62
CA VAL A 53 -13.10 -0.21 -1.36
C VAL A 53 -12.71 1.22 -1.70
N ALA A 54 -11.50 1.67 -1.35
CA ALA A 54 -11.02 3.02 -1.69
C ALA A 54 -10.96 3.26 -3.19
N ILE A 55 -10.50 2.28 -3.97
CA ILE A 55 -10.48 2.34 -5.43
C ILE A 55 -11.92 2.42 -5.99
N LEU A 56 -12.83 1.59 -5.48
CA LEU A 56 -14.24 1.59 -5.90
C LEU A 56 -14.95 2.91 -5.57
N ILE A 57 -14.75 3.42 -4.35
CA ILE A 57 -15.33 4.72 -3.94
C ILE A 57 -14.70 5.86 -4.77
N GLY A 58 -13.40 5.84 -5.02
CA GLY A 58 -12.73 6.84 -5.85
C GLY A 58 -13.28 6.86 -7.27
N ARG A 59 -13.59 5.70 -7.85
CA ARG A 59 -14.12 5.58 -9.20
C ARG A 59 -15.63 5.83 -9.31
N PHE A 60 -16.41 5.32 -8.37
CA PHE A 60 -17.88 5.31 -8.46
C PHE A 60 -18.56 6.24 -7.45
N GLY A 61 -17.81 6.81 -6.50
CA GLY A 61 -18.37 7.62 -5.41
C GLY A 61 -19.18 8.83 -5.88
N HIS A 62 -18.79 9.45 -7.00
CA HIS A 62 -19.55 10.56 -7.61
C HIS A 62 -20.96 10.12 -8.05
N LYS A 63 -21.14 8.88 -8.51
CA LYS A 63 -22.45 8.33 -8.89
C LYS A 63 -23.33 8.03 -7.67
N MET A 64 -22.71 7.71 -6.54
CA MET A 64 -23.38 7.44 -5.27
C MET A 64 -23.62 8.70 -4.42
N LYS A 65 -23.38 9.90 -4.97
CA LYS A 65 -23.45 11.19 -4.27
C LYS A 65 -22.56 11.27 -3.03
N LEU A 66 -21.55 10.41 -2.92
CA LEU A 66 -20.54 10.48 -1.87
C LEU A 66 -19.57 11.61 -2.21
N VAL A 67 -19.38 12.52 -1.27
CA VAL A 67 -18.38 13.59 -1.40
C VAL A 67 -17.01 12.97 -1.15
N THR A 68 -16.29 12.63 -2.21
CA THR A 68 -14.93 12.06 -2.14
C THR A 68 -13.84 13.13 -2.16
N TYR A 69 -14.25 14.40 -2.20
CA TYR A 69 -13.31 15.49 -2.30
C TYR A 69 -12.74 15.86 -0.92
N THR A 70 -11.44 15.74 -0.80
CA THR A 70 -10.66 16.17 0.36
C THR A 70 -9.55 17.09 -0.13
N SER A 71 -9.23 18.15 0.61
CA SER A 71 -8.11 19.02 0.23
C SER A 71 -6.82 18.21 0.18
N THR A 72 -5.94 18.53 -0.76
CA THR A 72 -4.66 17.83 -0.94
C THR A 72 -3.85 17.81 0.36
N SER A 73 -3.83 18.93 1.08
CA SER A 73 -3.11 19.03 2.37
C SER A 73 -3.67 18.09 3.44
N ALA A 74 -5.02 18.00 3.56
CA ALA A 74 -5.64 17.08 4.52
C ALA A 74 -5.39 15.62 4.15
N SER A 75 -5.44 15.29 2.85
CA SER A 75 -5.14 13.94 2.36
C SER A 75 -3.69 13.53 2.64
N LEU A 76 -2.73 14.44 2.41
CA LEU A 76 -1.32 14.21 2.72
C LEU A 76 -1.08 14.04 4.22
N MET A 77 -1.71 14.87 5.06
CA MET A 77 -1.60 14.76 6.53
C MET A 77 -2.15 13.42 7.03
N LEU A 78 -3.32 12.99 6.56
CA LEU A 78 -3.91 11.71 6.93
C LEU A 78 -3.04 10.52 6.49
N ARG A 79 -2.44 10.61 5.30
CA ARG A 79 -1.50 9.61 4.82
C ARG A 79 -0.28 9.52 5.74
N GLU A 80 0.30 10.64 6.14
CA GLU A 80 1.48 10.69 7.00
C GLU A 80 1.18 10.09 8.38
N ILE A 81 0.05 10.47 9.00
CA ILE A 81 -0.40 9.89 10.27
C ILE A 81 -0.62 8.37 10.10
N GLY A 82 -1.27 7.94 9.03
CA GLY A 82 -1.50 6.51 8.74
C GLY A 82 -0.21 5.72 8.61
N ILE A 83 0.79 6.27 7.91
CA ILE A 83 2.13 5.67 7.78
C ILE A 83 2.82 5.56 9.13
N CYS A 84 2.82 6.63 9.95
CA CYS A 84 3.44 6.62 11.26
C CYS A 84 2.81 5.57 12.18
N LEU A 85 1.48 5.49 12.23
CA LEU A 85 0.77 4.51 13.05
C LEU A 85 1.02 3.07 12.57
N PHE A 86 1.04 2.85 11.27
CA PHE A 86 1.34 1.55 10.67
C PHE A 86 2.76 1.11 11.03
N LEU A 87 3.76 1.97 10.81
CA LEU A 87 5.16 1.64 11.11
C LEU A 87 5.38 1.43 12.61
N ALA A 88 4.73 2.21 13.48
CA ALA A 88 4.78 2.03 14.91
C ALA A 88 4.20 0.67 15.33
N SER A 89 3.03 0.30 14.82
CA SER A 89 2.41 -1.00 15.09
C SER A 89 3.30 -2.17 14.67
N VAL A 90 3.79 -2.14 13.43
CA VAL A 90 4.66 -3.19 12.89
C VAL A 90 5.98 -3.25 13.65
N GLY A 91 6.54 -2.08 14.01
CA GLY A 91 7.79 -2.01 14.77
C GLY A 91 7.66 -2.59 16.18
N ILE A 92 6.55 -2.33 16.86
CA ILE A 92 6.29 -2.89 18.21
C ILE A 92 6.09 -4.42 18.11
N GLU A 93 5.30 -4.88 17.14
CA GLU A 93 5.03 -6.31 16.96
C GLU A 93 6.30 -7.08 16.59
N ALA A 94 7.05 -6.59 15.60
CA ALA A 94 8.29 -7.23 15.17
C ALA A 94 9.41 -7.12 16.21
N GLY A 95 9.50 -6.00 16.92
CA GLY A 95 10.56 -5.73 17.89
C GLY A 95 10.54 -6.63 19.13
N GLY A 96 9.34 -7.10 19.53
CA GLY A 96 9.18 -7.92 20.72
C GLY A 96 10.01 -9.21 20.72
N ASN A 97 10.12 -9.87 19.57
CA ASN A 97 10.84 -11.14 19.42
C ASN A 97 12.07 -11.03 18.49
N PHE A 98 12.42 -9.82 18.08
CA PHE A 98 13.45 -9.60 17.05
C PHE A 98 14.82 -10.16 17.47
N VAL A 99 15.26 -9.81 18.68
CA VAL A 99 16.59 -10.21 19.19
C VAL A 99 16.66 -11.74 19.31
N ASP A 100 15.67 -12.35 19.94
CA ASP A 100 15.63 -13.80 20.15
C ASP A 100 15.57 -14.57 18.84
N THR A 101 14.85 -14.03 17.85
CA THR A 101 14.72 -14.64 16.51
C THR A 101 16.02 -14.51 15.71
N VAL A 102 16.66 -13.35 15.70
CA VAL A 102 17.89 -13.11 14.92
C VAL A 102 19.08 -13.87 15.48
N PHE A 103 19.18 -13.99 16.80
CA PHE A 103 20.26 -14.71 17.47
C PHE A 103 19.93 -16.19 17.74
N SER A 104 18.82 -16.72 17.21
CA SER A 104 18.58 -18.17 17.16
C SER A 104 19.53 -18.87 16.19
N ASP A 105 19.63 -20.19 16.29
CA ASP A 105 20.57 -21.01 15.49
C ASP A 105 20.43 -20.77 13.98
N ASP A 106 19.20 -20.57 13.48
CA ASP A 106 18.91 -20.30 12.06
C ASP A 106 18.64 -18.82 11.73
N GLY A 107 18.60 -17.95 12.73
CA GLY A 107 18.16 -16.56 12.56
C GLY A 107 19.05 -15.74 11.60
N LEU A 108 20.36 -15.89 11.70
CA LEU A 108 21.31 -15.26 10.78
C LEU A 108 21.14 -15.73 9.34
N LEU A 109 20.81 -17.01 9.15
CA LEU A 109 20.52 -17.58 7.83
C LEU A 109 19.25 -16.97 7.25
N TRP A 110 18.21 -16.75 8.05
CA TRP A 110 16.97 -16.10 7.62
C TRP A 110 17.20 -14.64 7.24
N VAL A 111 18.04 -13.92 7.99
CA VAL A 111 18.44 -12.55 7.63
C VAL A 111 19.16 -12.53 6.28
N LEU A 112 20.09 -13.47 6.05
CA LEU A 112 20.81 -13.58 4.77
C LEU A 112 19.86 -13.87 3.60
N TRP A 113 18.96 -14.84 3.76
CA TRP A 113 17.96 -15.13 2.73
C TRP A 113 17.01 -13.95 2.49
N GLY A 114 16.56 -13.28 3.56
CA GLY A 114 15.74 -12.07 3.47
C GLY A 114 16.42 -10.96 2.67
N PHE A 115 17.73 -10.77 2.87
CA PHE A 115 18.54 -9.83 2.12
C PHE A 115 18.52 -10.14 0.61
N PHE A 116 18.79 -11.38 0.21
CA PHE A 116 18.77 -11.77 -1.20
C PHE A 116 17.38 -11.68 -1.82
N ILE A 117 16.34 -12.14 -1.12
CA ILE A 117 14.96 -12.07 -1.59
C ILE A 117 14.52 -10.63 -1.83
N THR A 118 15.03 -9.68 -1.05
CA THR A 118 14.70 -8.25 -1.19
C THR A 118 15.52 -7.58 -2.28
N ILE A 119 16.83 -7.77 -2.29
CA ILE A 119 17.74 -7.02 -3.16
C ILE A 119 17.74 -7.52 -4.59
N ILE A 120 17.72 -8.84 -4.82
CA ILE A 120 17.82 -9.39 -6.17
C ILE A 120 16.67 -8.91 -7.07
N PRO A 121 15.38 -9.03 -6.70
CA PRO A 121 14.29 -8.54 -7.53
C PRO A 121 14.37 -7.03 -7.77
N MET A 122 14.75 -6.26 -6.75
CA MET A 122 14.88 -4.81 -6.86
C MET A 122 15.95 -4.40 -7.88
N LEU A 123 17.13 -5.01 -7.83
CA LEU A 123 18.19 -4.77 -8.79
C LEU A 123 17.79 -5.20 -10.21
N VAL A 124 17.24 -6.39 -10.36
CA VAL A 124 16.79 -6.93 -11.66
C VAL A 124 15.75 -6.01 -12.30
N ILE A 125 14.70 -5.65 -11.55
CA ILE A 125 13.64 -4.76 -12.05
C ILE A 125 14.20 -3.37 -12.34
N GLY A 126 15.05 -2.83 -11.48
CA GLY A 126 15.70 -1.52 -11.67
C GLY A 126 16.53 -1.47 -12.93
N ILE A 127 17.37 -2.48 -13.18
CA ILE A 127 18.21 -2.59 -14.37
C ILE A 127 17.35 -2.73 -15.63
N ILE A 128 16.36 -3.63 -15.63
CA ILE A 128 15.44 -3.82 -16.76
C ILE A 128 14.68 -2.53 -17.06
N SER A 129 14.17 -1.87 -16.05
CA SER A 129 13.43 -0.60 -16.18
C SER A 129 14.32 0.50 -16.78
N ARG A 130 15.60 0.52 -16.43
CA ARG A 130 16.55 1.52 -16.95
C ARG A 130 17.06 1.18 -18.35
N TRP A 131 17.49 -0.05 -18.57
CA TRP A 131 18.12 -0.46 -19.82
C TRP A 131 17.14 -0.77 -20.94
N TYR A 132 16.11 -1.56 -20.63
CA TYR A 132 15.15 -2.01 -21.64
C TYR A 132 14.05 -0.98 -21.87
N TYR A 133 13.38 -0.51 -20.78
CA TYR A 133 12.30 0.45 -20.88
C TYR A 133 12.75 1.92 -20.92
N LYS A 134 14.02 2.19 -20.67
CA LYS A 134 14.62 3.54 -20.68
C LYS A 134 13.89 4.55 -19.80
N LEU A 135 13.30 4.09 -18.70
CA LEU A 135 12.54 4.93 -17.78
C LEU A 135 13.46 5.96 -17.10
N ASN A 136 12.88 7.10 -16.75
CA ASN A 136 13.54 8.13 -15.96
C ASN A 136 13.86 7.59 -14.55
N TYR A 137 15.00 8.01 -14.00
CA TYR A 137 15.46 7.61 -12.67
C TYR A 137 14.40 7.81 -11.58
N PHE A 138 13.74 8.97 -11.54
CA PHE A 138 12.71 9.28 -10.56
C PHE A 138 11.44 8.41 -10.71
N THR A 139 11.08 8.08 -11.94
CA THR A 139 10.02 7.12 -12.22
C THR A 139 10.38 5.72 -11.69
N ILE A 140 11.64 5.29 -11.87
CA ILE A 140 12.13 4.01 -11.35
C ILE A 140 12.10 4.00 -9.81
N MET A 141 12.51 5.08 -9.15
CA MET A 141 12.41 5.20 -7.69
C MET A 141 10.98 5.00 -7.20
N GLY A 142 10.00 5.64 -7.85
CA GLY A 142 8.59 5.45 -7.53
C GLY A 142 8.06 4.04 -7.80
N LEU A 143 8.48 3.44 -8.93
CA LEU A 143 8.14 2.07 -9.30
C LEU A 143 8.69 1.05 -8.29
N LEU A 144 9.94 1.18 -7.90
CA LEU A 144 10.58 0.30 -6.92
C LEU A 144 9.96 0.45 -5.53
N SER A 145 9.77 1.68 -5.04
CA SER A 145 9.11 1.91 -3.76
C SER A 145 7.66 1.42 -3.75
N GLY A 146 6.93 1.54 -4.88
CA GLY A 146 5.59 1.00 -5.04
C GLY A 146 5.56 -0.53 -5.07
N SER A 147 6.53 -1.16 -5.75
CA SER A 147 6.65 -2.62 -5.80
C SER A 147 7.07 -3.22 -4.45
N MET A 148 7.82 -2.50 -3.65
CA MET A 148 8.19 -2.89 -2.29
C MET A 148 7.13 -2.52 -1.25
N THR A 149 6.10 -1.80 -1.64
CA THR A 149 5.05 -1.28 -0.74
C THR A 149 5.64 -0.42 0.39
N ASP A 150 6.63 0.42 0.02
CA ASP A 150 7.43 1.22 0.94
C ASP A 150 7.10 2.73 0.83
N PRO A 151 6.15 3.24 1.65
CA PRO A 151 5.82 4.66 1.67
C PRO A 151 6.95 5.59 2.11
N PRO A 152 7.81 5.22 3.09
CA PRO A 152 8.99 6.00 3.44
C PRO A 152 9.94 6.21 2.27
N ALA A 153 10.21 5.16 1.48
CA ALA A 153 11.04 5.28 0.27
C ALA A 153 10.41 6.23 -0.76
N LEU A 154 9.07 6.22 -0.91
CA LEU A 154 8.37 7.19 -1.75
C LEU A 154 8.55 8.62 -1.24
N ALA A 155 8.41 8.84 0.08
CA ALA A 155 8.59 10.17 0.67
C ALA A 155 9.99 10.72 0.38
N TYR A 156 11.02 9.88 0.54
CA TYR A 156 12.39 10.21 0.16
C TYR A 156 12.52 10.52 -1.34
N ALA A 157 11.96 9.66 -2.21
CA ALA A 157 12.01 9.83 -3.65
C ALA A 157 11.37 11.16 -4.11
N ASN A 158 10.22 11.53 -3.55
CA ASN A 158 9.55 12.80 -3.84
C ASN A 158 10.39 14.00 -3.37
N LYS A 159 11.02 13.89 -2.20
CA LYS A 159 11.90 14.95 -1.67
C LYS A 159 13.11 15.19 -2.57
N VAL A 160 13.73 14.11 -3.07
CA VAL A 160 14.92 14.19 -3.92
C VAL A 160 14.57 14.64 -5.35
N SER A 161 13.45 14.17 -5.89
CA SER A 161 13.04 14.48 -7.27
C SER A 161 12.55 15.92 -7.44
N GLY A 162 11.96 16.51 -6.41
CA GLY A 162 11.29 17.81 -6.49
C GLY A 162 10.10 17.87 -7.45
N ASN A 163 9.58 16.70 -7.89
CA ASN A 163 8.44 16.58 -8.80
C ASN A 163 7.60 15.33 -8.46
N ASP A 164 6.44 15.19 -9.13
CA ASP A 164 5.47 14.13 -8.85
C ASP A 164 5.75 12.80 -9.57
N ALA A 165 6.82 12.68 -10.34
CA ALA A 165 7.13 11.47 -11.11
C ALA A 165 7.22 10.19 -10.23
N PRO A 166 7.87 10.20 -9.04
CA PRO A 166 7.86 9.04 -8.16
C PRO A 166 6.46 8.70 -7.64
N ALA A 167 5.66 9.71 -7.27
CA ALA A 167 4.32 9.50 -6.73
C ALA A 167 3.38 8.88 -7.77
N VAL A 168 3.46 9.33 -9.02
CA VAL A 168 2.68 8.77 -10.14
C VAL A 168 3.06 7.32 -10.40
N ALA A 169 4.36 7.02 -10.49
CA ALA A 169 4.83 5.65 -10.70
C ALA A 169 4.44 4.73 -9.53
N TYR A 170 4.60 5.19 -8.31
CA TYR A 170 4.19 4.47 -7.11
C TYR A 170 2.70 4.10 -7.12
N SER A 171 1.83 5.10 -7.34
CA SER A 171 0.38 4.90 -7.33
C SER A 171 -0.12 3.96 -8.42
N THR A 172 0.63 3.81 -9.50
CA THR A 172 0.33 2.86 -10.58
C THR A 172 0.62 1.42 -10.17
N VAL A 173 1.71 1.17 -9.45
CA VAL A 173 2.20 -0.17 -9.13
C VAL A 173 1.69 -0.68 -7.78
N TYR A 174 1.61 0.20 -6.79
CA TYR A 174 1.29 -0.15 -5.40
C TYR A 174 0.00 -0.97 -5.23
N PRO A 175 -1.16 -0.59 -5.83
CA PRO A 175 -2.40 -1.35 -5.65
C PRO A 175 -2.28 -2.79 -6.16
N LEU A 176 -1.66 -2.95 -7.33
CA LEU A 176 -1.45 -4.27 -7.93
C LEU A 176 -0.50 -5.13 -7.09
N THR A 177 0.58 -4.53 -6.60
CA THR A 177 1.56 -5.23 -5.77
C THR A 177 0.95 -5.68 -4.44
N MET A 178 0.17 -4.83 -3.77
CA MET A 178 -0.53 -5.21 -2.55
C MET A 178 -1.47 -6.38 -2.77
N PHE A 179 -2.26 -6.33 -3.83
CA PHE A 179 -3.17 -7.42 -4.18
C PHE A 179 -2.42 -8.73 -4.45
N LEU A 180 -1.37 -8.67 -5.28
CA LEU A 180 -0.56 -9.84 -5.61
C LEU A 180 0.17 -10.44 -4.40
N ARG A 181 0.68 -9.60 -3.49
CA ARG A 181 1.32 -10.09 -2.26
C ARG A 181 0.36 -10.88 -1.38
N VAL A 182 -0.85 -10.37 -1.18
CA VAL A 182 -1.88 -11.09 -0.40
C VAL A 182 -2.21 -12.43 -1.05
N LEU A 183 -2.43 -12.44 -2.36
CA LEU A 183 -2.72 -13.68 -3.09
C LEU A 183 -1.55 -14.67 -3.05
N THR A 184 -0.33 -14.18 -3.29
CA THR A 184 0.86 -15.05 -3.30
C THR A 184 1.11 -15.67 -1.94
N ALA A 185 0.98 -14.89 -0.84
CA ALA A 185 1.13 -15.42 0.51
C ALA A 185 0.12 -16.53 0.80
N GLN A 186 -1.14 -16.33 0.41
CA GLN A 186 -2.20 -17.33 0.60
C GLN A 186 -1.98 -18.58 -0.25
N LEU A 187 -1.54 -18.41 -1.51
CA LEU A 187 -1.21 -19.54 -2.38
C LEU A 187 -0.03 -20.36 -1.84
N LEU A 188 0.99 -19.70 -1.31
CA LEU A 188 2.12 -20.40 -0.68
C LEU A 188 1.67 -21.22 0.52
N ILE A 189 0.85 -20.67 1.40
CA ILE A 189 0.28 -21.41 2.54
C ILE A 189 -0.49 -22.63 2.06
N LEU A 190 -1.30 -22.47 1.00
CA LEU A 190 -2.10 -23.56 0.45
C LEU A 190 -1.25 -24.70 -0.15
N ILE A 191 -0.12 -24.36 -0.78
CA ILE A 191 0.74 -25.35 -1.47
C ILE A 191 1.62 -26.10 -0.47
N PHE A 192 2.05 -25.44 0.63
CA PHE A 192 3.04 -25.99 1.54
C PHE A 192 2.46 -26.45 2.89
N ILE A 193 1.22 -26.18 3.18
CA ILE A 193 0.50 -26.62 4.37
C ILE A 193 -0.76 -27.39 3.99
#